data_68b07102a0cf080a5e41e7cc84caf5f5
#
_entry.id   68b07102a0cf080a5e41e7cc84caf5f5
#
_cell.length_a   1.000
_cell.length_b   1.000
_cell.length_c   1.000
_cell.angle_alpha   90.00
_cell.angle_beta   90.00
_cell.angle_gamma   90.00
#
_symmetry.space_group_name_H-M   'P 1'
#
loop_
_entity.id
_entity.type
_entity.pdbx_description
1 polymer ?
#
loop_
_entity_poly.entity_id
_entity_poly.type
_entity_poly.pdbx_seq_one_letter_code
_entity_poly.pdbx_strand_id
1 'polypeptide(L)'
;MTGSRRRAVIAVSLCVVAVVAIVVLGVALSGNVVYYRTVSEAVKSRSSQGESRFRLAGAVVPGSATETKRGVDFSVTDGKKTVEVTHVGDLPTLFDDKVPVVCEGHWGKNGAFDSDRIMIRHGSNYT
;
A
#
# COMPACT_ATOMS: atom_id res chain seq x y z
N MET A 1 14.82 14.81 -51.17
CA MET A 1 13.88 14.13 -50.31
C MET A 1 12.49 14.60 -50.59
N THR A 2 11.59 13.69 -50.86
CA THR A 2 10.21 14.06 -51.15
C THR A 2 9.49 14.49 -49.89
N GLY A 3 8.49 15.34 -49.99
CA GLY A 3 7.72 15.82 -48.85
C GLY A 3 7.00 14.72 -48.13
N SER A 4 6.58 13.64 -48.81
CA SER A 4 5.91 12.51 -48.21
C SER A 4 6.80 11.69 -47.26
N ARG A 5 8.08 11.56 -47.62
CA ARG A 5 9.05 10.85 -46.78
C ARG A 5 9.32 11.63 -45.51
N ARG A 6 9.48 12.93 -45.63
CA ARG A 6 9.67 13.82 -44.50
C ARG A 6 8.45 13.81 -43.57
N ARG A 7 7.24 13.83 -44.12
CA ARG A 7 6.00 13.75 -43.35
C ARG A 7 5.90 12.42 -42.60
N ALA A 8 6.29 11.33 -43.25
CA ALA A 8 6.26 10.00 -42.62
C ALA A 8 7.22 9.95 -41.45
N VAL A 9 8.41 10.49 -41.57
CA VAL A 9 9.41 10.53 -40.50
C VAL A 9 8.88 11.35 -39.32
N ILE A 10 8.30 12.50 -39.60
CA ILE A 10 7.72 13.36 -38.57
C ILE A 10 6.55 12.64 -37.85
N ALA A 11 5.68 12.00 -38.59
CA ALA A 11 4.54 11.27 -38.01
C ALA A 11 5.01 10.11 -37.11
N VAL A 12 5.98 9.34 -37.56
CA VAL A 12 6.54 8.24 -36.77
C VAL A 12 7.21 8.76 -35.51
N SER A 13 7.98 9.84 -35.63
CA SER A 13 8.65 10.47 -34.48
C SER A 13 7.64 10.95 -33.44
N LEU A 14 6.56 11.57 -33.87
CA LEU A 14 5.50 12.03 -32.97
C LEU A 14 4.81 10.86 -32.26
N CYS A 15 4.55 9.78 -32.99
CA CYS A 15 3.95 8.57 -32.39
C CYS A 15 4.88 7.95 -31.33
N VAL A 16 6.18 7.86 -31.61
CA VAL A 16 7.15 7.32 -30.65
C VAL A 16 7.19 8.18 -29.40
N VAL A 17 7.24 9.49 -29.55
CA VAL A 17 7.26 10.42 -28.41
C VAL A 17 5.97 10.27 -27.58
N ALA A 18 4.83 10.16 -28.23
CA ALA A 18 3.56 9.98 -27.53
C ALA A 18 3.52 8.68 -26.73
N VAL A 19 3.99 7.57 -27.31
CA VAL A 19 4.03 6.27 -26.62
C VAL A 19 4.98 6.34 -25.44
N VAL A 20 6.17 6.90 -25.61
CA VAL A 20 7.14 7.05 -24.51
C VAL A 20 6.54 7.91 -23.40
N ALA A 21 5.88 9.01 -23.72
CA ALA A 21 5.25 9.87 -22.75
C ALA A 21 4.17 9.14 -21.94
N ILE A 22 3.34 8.34 -22.62
CA ILE A 22 2.29 7.54 -21.96
C ILE A 22 2.91 6.51 -21.02
N VAL A 23 3.94 5.81 -21.45
CA VAL A 23 4.61 4.80 -20.62
C VAL A 23 5.26 5.45 -19.40
N VAL A 24 5.98 6.54 -19.58
CA VAL A 24 6.63 7.26 -18.48
C VAL A 24 5.59 7.75 -17.48
N LEU A 25 4.51 8.32 -17.97
CA LEU A 25 3.42 8.82 -17.11
C LEU A 25 2.77 7.68 -16.34
N GLY A 26 2.49 6.56 -17.00
CA GLY A 26 1.92 5.39 -16.36
C GLY A 26 2.80 4.82 -15.27
N VAL A 27 4.10 4.70 -15.52
CA VAL A 27 5.06 4.21 -14.52
C VAL A 27 5.17 5.19 -13.34
N ALA A 28 5.24 6.48 -13.62
CA ALA A 28 5.33 7.50 -12.58
C ALA A 28 4.09 7.51 -11.69
N LEU A 29 2.90 7.40 -12.28
CA LEU A 29 1.65 7.37 -11.55
C LEU A 29 1.52 6.09 -10.73
N SER A 30 1.88 4.94 -11.28
CA SER A 30 1.79 3.67 -10.56
C SER A 30 2.73 3.62 -9.36
N GLY A 31 3.88 4.29 -9.43
CA GLY A 31 4.81 4.39 -8.32
C GLY A 31 4.29 5.26 -7.16
N ASN A 32 3.32 6.13 -7.43
CA ASN A 32 2.73 7.01 -6.43
C ASN A 32 1.42 6.49 -5.84
N VAL A 33 0.87 5.42 -6.39
CA VAL A 33 -0.39 4.85 -5.92
C VAL A 33 -0.11 3.83 -4.83
N VAL A 34 -0.69 4.05 -3.66
CA VAL A 34 -0.62 3.11 -2.54
C VAL A 34 -1.95 2.38 -2.47
N TYR A 35 -1.93 1.09 -2.73
CA TYR A 35 -3.15 0.29 -2.77
C TYR A 35 -3.60 -0.11 -1.38
N TYR A 36 -4.93 -0.16 -1.20
CA TYR A 36 -5.53 -0.74 -0.01
C TYR A 36 -5.72 -2.24 -0.22
N ARG A 37 -5.38 -3.01 0.82
CA ARG A 37 -5.62 -4.45 0.82
C ARG A 37 -6.19 -4.86 2.17
N THR A 38 -7.15 -5.76 2.17
CA THR A 38 -7.57 -6.43 3.39
C THR A 38 -6.49 -7.42 3.81
N VAL A 39 -6.57 -7.92 5.05
CA VAL A 39 -5.58 -8.89 5.54
C VAL A 39 -5.54 -10.13 4.64
N SER A 40 -6.69 -10.66 4.26
CA SER A 40 -6.76 -11.83 3.37
C SER A 40 -6.13 -11.57 2.02
N GLU A 41 -6.41 -10.41 1.42
CA GLU A 41 -5.83 -10.01 0.14
C GLU A 41 -4.32 -9.83 0.23
N ALA A 42 -3.85 -9.22 1.31
CA ALA A 42 -2.43 -8.99 1.52
C ALA A 42 -1.66 -10.30 1.66
N VAL A 43 -2.18 -11.25 2.42
CA VAL A 43 -1.57 -12.57 2.59
C VAL A 43 -1.54 -13.31 1.25
N LYS A 44 -2.64 -13.28 0.52
CA LYS A 44 -2.74 -13.95 -0.78
C LYS A 44 -1.77 -13.36 -1.81
N SER A 45 -1.57 -12.04 -1.77
CA SER A 45 -0.74 -11.33 -2.75
C SER A 45 0.71 -11.14 -2.29
N ARG A 46 1.08 -11.71 -1.16
CA ARG A 46 2.37 -11.47 -0.53
C ARG A 46 3.56 -11.71 -1.46
N SER A 47 3.56 -12.82 -2.17
CA SER A 47 4.66 -13.17 -3.07
C SER A 47 4.79 -12.20 -4.24
N SER A 48 3.68 -11.68 -4.75
CA SER A 48 3.69 -10.71 -5.84
C SER A 48 3.89 -9.27 -5.36
N GLN A 49 3.50 -8.98 -4.11
CA GLN A 49 3.67 -7.66 -3.52
C GLN A 49 5.12 -7.33 -3.22
N GLY A 50 5.90 -8.31 -2.77
CA GLY A 50 7.29 -8.11 -2.40
C GLY A 50 7.45 -7.06 -1.31
N GLU A 51 8.38 -6.12 -1.49
CA GLU A 51 8.63 -5.05 -0.54
C GLU A 51 7.90 -3.75 -0.87
N SER A 52 7.00 -3.77 -1.85
CA SER A 52 6.25 -2.58 -2.23
C SER A 52 5.32 -2.11 -1.12
N ARG A 53 5.19 -0.80 -0.97
CA ARG A 53 4.31 -0.22 0.04
C ARG A 53 2.85 -0.40 -0.33
N PHE A 54 2.05 -0.65 0.68
CA PHE A 54 0.59 -0.71 0.53
C PHE A 54 -0.06 -0.41 1.87
N ARG A 55 -1.37 -0.26 1.86
CA ARG A 55 -2.16 0.00 3.07
C ARG A 55 -2.91 -1.26 3.44
N LEU A 56 -2.63 -1.76 4.65
CA LEU A 56 -3.27 -2.95 5.19
C LEU A 56 -4.45 -2.53 6.06
N ALA A 57 -5.63 -2.94 5.65
CA ALA A 57 -6.87 -2.62 6.36
C ALA A 57 -7.34 -3.83 7.17
N GLY A 58 -7.69 -3.59 8.42
CA GLY A 58 -8.21 -4.63 9.30
C GLY A 58 -8.55 -4.06 10.66
N ALA A 59 -8.87 -4.92 11.60
CA ALA A 59 -9.16 -4.54 12.96
C ALA A 59 -8.09 -5.10 13.89
N VAL A 60 -7.75 -4.35 14.93
CA VAL A 60 -6.79 -4.80 15.94
C VAL A 60 -7.38 -5.98 16.72
N VAL A 61 -6.62 -7.06 16.79
CA VAL A 61 -7.05 -8.23 17.58
C VAL A 61 -6.96 -7.90 19.06
N PRO A 62 -8.03 -8.12 19.84
CA PRO A 62 -8.02 -7.82 21.27
C PRO A 62 -6.87 -8.51 22.01
N GLY A 63 -6.16 -7.75 22.84
CA GLY A 63 -5.06 -8.27 23.65
C GLY A 63 -3.77 -8.51 22.91
N SER A 64 -3.69 -8.20 21.61
CA SER A 64 -2.48 -8.44 20.81
C SER A 64 -1.46 -7.33 20.89
N ALA A 65 -1.86 -6.13 21.31
CA ALA A 65 -0.97 -4.97 21.31
C ALA A 65 0.06 -5.06 22.44
N THR A 66 1.33 -4.96 22.09
CA THR A 66 2.45 -4.98 23.04
C THR A 66 3.39 -3.82 22.72
N GLU A 67 3.63 -2.97 23.68
CA GLU A 67 4.55 -1.85 23.48
C GLU A 67 5.99 -2.34 23.34
N THR A 68 6.71 -1.73 22.42
CA THR A 68 8.13 -2.00 22.17
C THR A 68 8.92 -0.71 22.31
N LYS A 69 10.23 -0.80 22.27
CA LYS A 69 11.10 0.38 22.34
C LYS A 69 10.91 1.32 21.16
N ARG A 70 10.47 0.80 20.02
CA ARG A 70 10.30 1.56 18.78
C ARG A 70 8.87 1.98 18.51
N GLY A 71 7.91 1.33 19.14
CA GLY A 71 6.51 1.58 18.89
C GLY A 71 5.63 0.52 19.53
N VAL A 72 4.91 -0.23 18.71
CA VAL A 72 4.01 -1.27 19.20
C VAL A 72 3.92 -2.42 18.21
N ASP A 73 3.83 -3.63 18.75
CA ASP A 73 3.52 -4.83 17.98
C ASP A 73 2.07 -5.21 18.27
N PHE A 74 1.32 -5.53 17.24
CA PHE A 74 -0.06 -5.96 17.38
C PHE A 74 -0.46 -6.82 16.19
N SER A 75 -1.60 -7.45 16.28
CA SER A 75 -2.15 -8.24 15.17
C SER A 75 -3.39 -7.57 14.62
N VAL A 76 -3.56 -7.65 13.31
CA VAL A 76 -4.76 -7.18 12.62
C VAL A 76 -5.43 -8.34 11.89
N THR A 77 -6.74 -8.29 11.83
CA THR A 77 -7.53 -9.35 11.20
C THR A 77 -8.65 -8.73 10.37
N ASP A 78 -9.05 -9.44 9.33
CA ASP A 78 -10.26 -9.11 8.57
C ASP A 78 -11.40 -10.12 8.85
N GLY A 79 -11.23 -10.94 9.88
CA GLY A 79 -12.17 -11.99 10.23
C GLY A 79 -11.85 -13.34 9.59
N LYS A 80 -10.99 -13.36 8.59
CA LYS A 80 -10.59 -14.60 7.89
C LYS A 80 -9.13 -14.93 8.10
N LYS A 81 -8.28 -13.93 8.06
CA LYS A 81 -6.83 -14.07 8.24
C LYS A 81 -6.35 -13.04 9.25
N THR A 82 -5.20 -13.33 9.84
CA THR A 82 -4.58 -12.45 10.82
C THR A 82 -3.10 -12.27 10.44
N VAL A 83 -2.61 -11.04 10.58
CA VAL A 83 -1.22 -10.69 10.28
C VAL A 83 -0.65 -9.92 11.47
N GLU A 84 0.57 -10.24 11.83
CA GLU A 84 1.30 -9.46 12.83
C GLU A 84 1.82 -8.17 12.21
N VAL A 85 1.67 -7.07 12.93
CA VAL A 85 2.14 -5.75 12.51
C VAL A 85 3.16 -5.26 13.52
N THR A 86 4.32 -4.84 13.01
CA THR A 86 5.33 -4.14 13.79
C THR A 86 5.26 -2.68 13.40
N HIS A 87 4.77 -1.84 14.29
CA HIS A 87 4.65 -0.42 14.05
C HIS A 87 5.78 0.34 14.71
N VAL A 88 6.43 1.20 13.95
CA VAL A 88 7.49 2.09 14.45
C VAL A 88 6.94 3.50 14.45
N GLY A 89 7.00 4.16 15.59
CA GLY A 89 6.53 5.52 15.77
C GLY A 89 5.35 5.64 16.71
N ASP A 90 4.77 6.82 16.76
CA ASP A 90 3.68 7.12 17.68
C ASP A 90 2.36 6.50 17.22
N LEU A 91 1.52 6.16 18.20
CA LEU A 91 0.19 5.64 17.92
C LEU A 91 -0.83 6.78 17.85
N PRO A 92 -1.87 6.62 17.02
CA PRO A 92 -3.00 7.54 17.05
C PRO A 92 -3.70 7.50 18.41
N THR A 93 -4.29 8.61 18.81
CA THR A 93 -4.98 8.72 20.10
C THR A 93 -6.18 7.78 20.24
N LEU A 94 -6.79 7.38 19.13
CA LEU A 94 -7.96 6.51 19.13
C LEU A 94 -7.61 5.03 18.93
N PHE A 95 -6.32 4.69 18.98
CA PHE A 95 -5.91 3.30 18.81
C PHE A 95 -6.34 2.46 20.01
N ASP A 96 -7.06 1.39 19.73
CA ASP A 96 -7.59 0.48 20.74
C ASP A 96 -7.92 -0.87 20.12
N ASP A 97 -8.25 -1.85 20.96
CA ASP A 97 -8.67 -3.16 20.50
C ASP A 97 -9.96 -3.08 19.68
N LYS A 98 -10.05 -3.93 18.66
CA LYS A 98 -11.19 -4.03 17.74
C LYS A 98 -11.45 -2.80 16.89
N VAL A 99 -10.61 -1.78 16.99
CA VAL A 99 -10.77 -0.57 16.17
C VAL A 99 -10.33 -0.87 14.74
N PRO A 100 -11.12 -0.46 13.73
CA PRO A 100 -10.69 -0.57 12.34
C PRO A 100 -9.51 0.38 12.09
N VAL A 101 -8.42 -0.18 11.57
CA VAL A 101 -7.21 0.59 11.29
C VAL A 101 -6.74 0.34 9.86
N VAL A 102 -6.02 1.31 9.33
CA VAL A 102 -5.29 1.15 8.08
C VAL A 102 -3.82 1.41 8.38
N CYS A 103 -3.00 0.38 8.22
CA CYS A 103 -1.57 0.46 8.46
C CYS A 103 -0.85 0.63 7.13
N GLU A 104 -0.05 1.66 7.00
CA GLU A 104 0.74 1.88 5.79
C GLU A 104 2.17 1.42 6.02
N GLY A 105 2.69 0.64 5.10
CA GLY A 105 4.04 0.12 5.17
C GLY A 105 4.27 -0.97 4.13
N HIS A 106 5.09 -1.94 4.46
CA HIS A 106 5.45 -3.03 3.57
C HIS A 106 5.70 -4.32 4.35
N TRP A 107 5.76 -5.45 3.63
CA TRP A 107 6.10 -6.71 4.26
C TRP A 107 7.56 -6.68 4.76
N GLY A 108 7.75 -7.08 6.00
CA GLY A 108 9.08 -7.22 6.57
C GLY A 108 9.73 -8.56 6.25
N LYS A 109 11.02 -8.66 6.54
CA LYS A 109 11.80 -9.86 6.22
C LYS A 109 11.38 -11.08 7.02
N ASN A 110 10.85 -10.88 8.22
CA ASN A 110 10.44 -11.96 9.12
C ASN A 110 8.97 -12.36 8.97
N GLY A 111 8.30 -11.86 7.95
CA GLY A 111 6.92 -12.20 7.69
C GLY A 111 5.87 -11.33 8.35
N ALA A 112 6.27 -10.40 9.21
CA ALA A 112 5.39 -9.41 9.78
C ALA A 112 5.24 -8.21 8.83
N PHE A 113 4.18 -7.47 8.98
CA PHE A 113 3.98 -6.22 8.24
C PHE A 113 4.67 -5.08 9.00
N ASP A 114 5.63 -4.43 8.35
CA ASP A 114 6.33 -3.29 8.93
C ASP A 114 5.55 -2.02 8.62
N SER A 115 4.96 -1.41 9.64
CA SER A 115 4.13 -0.21 9.53
C SER A 115 4.88 0.99 10.07
N ASP A 116 4.78 2.11 9.37
CA ASP A 116 5.30 3.38 9.86
C ASP A 116 4.20 4.44 9.99
N ARG A 117 2.97 4.09 9.63
CA ARG A 117 1.83 4.99 9.71
C ARG A 117 0.56 4.21 9.96
N ILE A 118 -0.20 4.64 10.94
CA ILE A 118 -1.50 4.03 11.26
C ILE A 118 -2.57 5.11 11.16
N MET A 119 -3.65 4.78 10.46
CA MET A 119 -4.82 5.64 10.35
C MET A 119 -6.02 4.92 10.94
N ILE A 120 -6.75 5.58 11.80
CA ILE A 120 -7.97 5.04 12.38
C ILE A 120 -9.13 5.43 11.48
N ARG A 121 -9.95 4.47 11.11
CA ARG A 121 -11.12 4.75 10.29
C ARG A 121 -12.24 5.27 11.16
N HIS A 122 -12.74 6.44 10.78
CA HIS A 122 -13.84 7.09 11.47
C HIS A 122 -15.12 7.00 10.66
N GLY A 123 -16.17 7.40 11.25
CA GLY A 123 -17.28 7.93 10.54
C GLY A 123 -18.40 6.95 10.30
N SER A 124 -18.53 6.40 9.12
CA SER A 124 -19.68 5.60 8.73
C SER A 124 -20.07 4.47 9.70
N ASN A 125 -19.17 4.12 10.59
CA ASN A 125 -19.39 3.06 11.54
C ASN A 125 -20.09 3.52 12.81
N TYR A 126 -20.33 4.78 12.94
CA TYR A 126 -20.93 5.37 14.15
C TYR A 126 -22.42 5.53 14.09
N THR A 127 -22.98 4.90 13.17
CA THR A 127 -24.43 4.88 13.08
C THR A 127 -24.98 3.70 13.81
#